data_840d23fc14511e168f245b3ece3f8820
#
_entry.id   840d23fc14511e168f245b3ece3f8820
#
_cell.length_a   1.000
_cell.length_b   1.000
_cell.length_c   1.000
_cell.angle_alpha   90.00
_cell.angle_beta   90.00
_cell.angle_gamma   90.00
#
_symmetry.space_group_name_H-M   'P 1'
#
loop_
_entity.id
_entity.type
_entity.pdbx_description
1 polymer ?
#
loop_
_entity_poly.entity_id
_entity_poly.type
_entity_poly.pdbx_seq_one_letter_code
_entity_poly.pdbx_strand_id
1 'polypeptide(L)'
;MKIVFAGTLAIGVYNLRGDLFGLEDRCSHDDGPLAEGEFDAAACTVECPRHGSLFDLRSGRPKTLPAFQPVATFYARVEDDEVKLEV
;
A
#
# COMPACT_ATOMS: atom_id res chain seq x y z
N MET A 1 -1.68 -9.35 -4.03
CA MET A 1 -0.84 -8.14 -3.92
C MET A 1 0.44 -8.35 -4.71
N LYS A 2 0.94 -7.33 -5.35
CA LYS A 2 2.12 -7.39 -6.19
C LYS A 2 3.05 -6.22 -5.85
N ILE A 3 4.36 -6.46 -5.82
CA ILE A 3 5.35 -5.40 -5.60
C ILE A 3 5.85 -4.92 -6.96
N VAL A 4 5.84 -3.61 -7.15
CA VAL A 4 6.38 -2.95 -8.35
C VAL A 4 7.38 -1.90 -7.91
N PHE A 5 8.37 -1.63 -8.73
CA PHE A 5 9.39 -0.62 -8.42
C PHE A 5 9.26 0.57 -9.37
N ALA A 6 9.27 1.77 -8.81
CA ALA A 6 9.42 3.02 -9.55
C ALA A 6 10.78 3.59 -9.15
N GLY A 7 11.82 3.32 -9.97
CA GLY A 7 13.18 3.61 -9.57
C GLY A 7 13.58 2.75 -8.39
N THR A 8 13.95 3.38 -7.27
CA THR A 8 14.29 2.68 -6.03
C THR A 8 13.12 2.54 -5.07
N LEU A 9 11.95 3.10 -5.43
CA LEU A 9 10.76 3.07 -4.57
C LEU A 9 9.98 1.79 -4.79
N ALA A 10 9.78 1.01 -3.72
CA ALA A 10 8.93 -0.18 -3.76
C ALA A 10 7.49 0.22 -3.51
N ILE A 11 6.57 -0.27 -4.34
CA ILE A 11 5.16 0.04 -4.27
C ILE A 11 4.38 -1.26 -4.24
N GLY A 12 3.55 -1.45 -3.21
CA GLY A 12 2.61 -2.57 -3.15
C GLY A 12 1.36 -2.22 -3.95
N VAL A 13 0.98 -3.10 -4.87
CA VAL A 13 -0.24 -2.92 -5.66
C VAL A 13 -1.28 -3.92 -5.16
N TYR A 14 -2.43 -3.40 -4.75
CA TYR A 14 -3.52 -4.16 -4.18
C TYR A 14 -4.73 -4.13 -5.09
N ASN A 15 -5.33 -5.28 -5.35
CA ASN A 15 -6.56 -5.39 -6.12
C ASN A 15 -7.73 -5.50 -5.16
N LEU A 16 -8.64 -4.52 -5.22
CA LEU A 16 -9.82 -4.48 -4.40
C LEU A 16 -11.05 -4.48 -5.31
N ARG A 17 -11.62 -5.66 -5.55
CA ARG A 17 -12.81 -5.82 -6.38
C ARG A 17 -12.66 -5.21 -7.79
N GLY A 18 -11.49 -5.38 -8.37
CA GLY A 18 -11.18 -4.85 -9.70
C GLY A 18 -10.53 -3.48 -9.72
N ASP A 19 -10.55 -2.76 -8.60
CA ASP A 19 -9.85 -1.49 -8.45
C ASP A 19 -8.44 -1.72 -7.92
N LEU A 20 -7.47 -1.07 -8.53
CA LEU A 20 -6.08 -1.21 -8.13
C LEU A 20 -5.63 0.01 -7.32
N PHE A 21 -4.96 -0.26 -6.21
CA PHE A 21 -4.40 0.77 -5.34
C PHE A 21 -2.92 0.54 -5.18
N GLY A 22 -2.11 1.58 -5.44
CA GLY A 22 -0.69 1.56 -5.19
C GLY A 22 -0.38 2.26 -3.88
N LEU A 23 0.40 1.60 -3.03
CA LEU A 23 0.80 2.14 -1.74
C LEU A 23 2.29 1.96 -1.56
N GLU A 24 2.96 3.01 -1.13
CA GLU A 24 4.39 2.93 -0.80
C GLU A 24 4.62 1.78 0.18
N ASP A 25 5.55 0.87 -0.17
CA ASP A 25 5.82 -0.33 0.64
C ASP A 25 6.72 0.03 1.82
N ARG A 26 6.17 0.85 2.71
CA ARG A 26 6.91 1.36 3.86
C ARG A 26 5.94 1.76 4.97
N CYS A 27 6.16 1.22 6.16
CA CYS A 27 5.46 1.72 7.33
C CYS A 27 6.09 3.04 7.75
N SER A 28 5.29 4.11 7.86
CA SER A 28 5.81 5.43 8.21
C SER A 28 6.38 5.51 9.63
N HIS A 29 6.06 4.52 10.46
CA HIS A 29 6.56 4.46 11.83
C HIS A 29 8.03 4.01 11.90
N ASP A 30 8.40 2.97 11.13
CA ASP A 30 9.74 2.37 11.27
C ASP A 30 10.40 1.99 9.95
N ASP A 31 9.83 2.42 8.83
CA ASP A 31 10.31 2.12 7.47
C ASP A 31 10.31 0.63 7.10
N GLY A 32 9.66 -0.22 7.90
CA GLY A 32 9.48 -1.63 7.57
C GLY A 32 8.50 -1.84 6.41
N PRO A 33 8.60 -2.97 5.68
CA PRO A 33 7.72 -3.22 4.54
C PRO A 33 6.27 -3.43 4.95
N LEU A 34 5.33 -2.75 4.28
CA LEU A 34 3.90 -2.93 4.50
C LEU A 34 3.32 -4.12 3.74
N ALA A 35 3.90 -4.45 2.59
CA ALA A 35 3.35 -5.47 1.72
C ALA A 35 3.35 -6.87 2.33
N GLU A 36 4.17 -7.10 3.36
CA GLU A 36 4.19 -8.36 4.10
C GLU A 36 3.08 -8.45 5.14
N GLY A 37 2.37 -7.35 5.38
CA GLY A 37 1.29 -7.30 6.33
C GLY A 37 -0.01 -7.85 5.80
N GLU A 38 -1.00 -7.99 6.68
CA GLU A 38 -2.30 -8.52 6.33
C GLU A 38 -3.12 -7.47 5.57
N PHE A 39 -3.62 -7.88 4.40
CA PHE A 39 -4.50 -7.06 3.57
C PHE A 39 -5.95 -7.42 3.88
N ASP A 40 -6.74 -6.42 4.29
CA ASP A 40 -8.16 -6.59 4.54
C ASP A 40 -8.95 -5.87 3.45
N ALA A 41 -9.52 -6.64 2.52
CA ALA A 41 -10.27 -6.09 1.41
C ALA A 41 -11.57 -5.43 1.85
N ALA A 42 -12.22 -5.97 2.87
CA ALA A 42 -13.49 -5.42 3.36
C ALA A 42 -13.30 -4.05 3.99
N ALA A 43 -12.21 -3.86 4.73
CA ALA A 43 -11.90 -2.59 5.38
C ALA A 43 -11.07 -1.66 4.48
N CYS A 44 -10.54 -2.17 3.37
CA CYS A 44 -9.65 -1.45 2.47
C CYS A 44 -8.39 -0.96 3.21
N THR A 45 -7.77 -1.86 3.97
CA THR A 45 -6.61 -1.55 4.80
C THR A 45 -5.51 -2.60 4.64
N VAL A 46 -4.28 -2.20 4.99
CA VAL A 46 -3.17 -3.12 5.16
C VAL A 46 -2.55 -2.88 6.53
N GLU A 47 -2.21 -3.96 7.23
CA GLU A 47 -1.63 -3.89 8.56
C GLU A 47 -0.11 -3.99 8.49
N CYS A 48 0.58 -3.08 9.19
CA CYS A 48 2.03 -3.18 9.34
C CYS A 48 2.37 -4.44 10.12
N PRO A 49 3.18 -5.36 9.57
CA PRO A 49 3.43 -6.65 10.23
C PRO A 49 4.25 -6.53 11.51
N ARG A 50 4.93 -5.40 11.71
CA ARG A 50 5.82 -5.22 12.85
C ARG A 50 5.13 -4.61 14.07
N HIS A 51 4.18 -3.69 13.83
CA HIS A 51 3.58 -2.92 14.94
C HIS A 51 2.06 -2.91 14.92
N GLY A 52 1.43 -3.51 13.92
CA GLY A 52 -0.01 -3.60 13.85
C GLY A 52 -0.75 -2.34 13.43
N SER A 53 -0.03 -1.30 13.00
CA SER A 53 -0.68 -0.09 12.48
C SER A 53 -1.44 -0.40 11.20
N LEU A 54 -2.69 0.06 11.10
CA LEU A 54 -3.52 -0.10 9.93
C LEU A 54 -3.42 1.13 9.04
N PHE A 55 -3.19 0.91 7.75
CA PHE A 55 -3.14 1.99 6.76
C PHE A 55 -4.30 1.87 5.79
N ASP A 56 -4.95 2.99 5.50
CA ASP A 56 -6.00 3.06 4.50
C ASP A 56 -5.38 3.02 3.10
N LEU A 57 -5.81 2.08 2.27
CA LEU A 57 -5.27 1.92 0.92
C LEU A 57 -5.62 3.08 -0.01
N ARG A 58 -6.73 3.78 0.24
CA ARG A 58 -7.14 4.89 -0.63
C ARG A 58 -6.37 6.17 -0.37
N SER A 59 -6.11 6.48 0.90
CA SER A 59 -5.47 7.74 1.29
C SER A 59 -4.02 7.60 1.72
N GLY A 60 -3.59 6.37 2.05
CA GLY A 60 -2.27 6.13 2.64
C GLY A 60 -2.18 6.57 4.09
N ARG A 61 -3.29 6.98 4.70
CA ARG A 61 -3.29 7.47 6.08
C ARG A 61 -3.33 6.32 7.07
N PRO A 62 -2.54 6.42 8.16
CA PRO A 62 -2.64 5.42 9.22
C PRO A 62 -3.97 5.61 9.97
N LYS A 63 -4.65 4.49 10.23
CA LYS A 63 -5.90 4.48 10.99
C LYS A 63 -5.68 4.18 12.46
N THR A 64 -4.54 3.58 12.80
CA THR A 64 -4.20 3.22 14.17
C THR A 64 -2.73 3.52 14.47
N LEU A 65 -2.45 3.80 15.75
CA LEU A 65 -1.09 3.98 16.23
C LEU A 65 -0.33 2.65 16.22
N PRO A 66 1.01 2.63 16.20
CA PRO A 66 1.90 3.79 16.43
C PRO A 66 2.20 4.65 15.22
N ALA A 67 1.82 4.26 14.01
CA ALA A 67 2.03 5.11 12.84
C ALA A 67 1.08 6.30 12.89
N PHE A 68 1.59 7.49 12.59
CA PHE A 68 0.79 8.72 12.57
C PHE A 68 1.01 9.57 11.32
N GLN A 69 1.92 9.16 10.45
CA GLN A 69 2.16 9.86 9.18
C GLN A 69 1.67 9.02 8.02
N PRO A 70 1.10 9.65 6.98
CA PRO A 70 0.67 8.90 5.80
C PRO A 70 1.85 8.41 4.99
N VAL A 71 1.60 7.36 4.21
CA VAL A 71 2.53 6.90 3.18
C VAL A 71 2.01 7.35 1.81
N ALA A 72 2.90 7.37 0.81
CA ALA A 72 2.53 7.80 -0.53
C ALA A 72 1.59 6.79 -1.17
N THR A 73 0.61 7.31 -1.92
CA THR A 73 -0.31 6.49 -2.72
C THR A 73 -0.10 6.80 -4.20
N PHE A 74 -0.39 5.81 -5.04
CA PHE A 74 -0.19 5.92 -6.48
C PHE A 74 -1.40 5.35 -7.19
N TYR A 75 -1.80 5.98 -8.28
CA TYR A 75 -2.85 5.46 -9.12
C TYR A 75 -2.30 4.28 -9.92
N ALA A 76 -3.04 3.17 -9.93
CA ALA A 76 -2.64 1.97 -10.64
C ALA A 76 -3.75 1.52 -11.59
N ARG A 77 -3.36 1.02 -12.77
CA ARG A 77 -4.29 0.46 -13.75
C ARG A 77 -3.64 -0.69 -14.48
N VAL A 78 -4.47 -1.53 -15.11
CA VAL A 78 -4.00 -2.59 -15.98
C VAL A 78 -4.11 -2.10 -17.42
N GLU A 79 -3.03 -2.22 -18.17
CA GLU A 79 -2.96 -1.82 -19.57
C GLU A 79 -2.09 -2.82 -20.31
N ASP A 80 -2.65 -3.48 -21.35
CA ASP A 80 -1.97 -4.53 -22.11
C ASP A 80 -1.41 -5.64 -21.22
N ASP A 81 -2.22 -6.11 -20.27
CA ASP A 81 -1.86 -7.13 -19.26
C ASP A 81 -0.71 -6.72 -18.34
N GLU A 82 -0.37 -5.43 -18.30
CA GLU A 82 0.66 -4.91 -17.41
C GLU A 82 0.05 -3.93 -16.42
N VAL A 83 0.61 -3.91 -15.19
CA VAL A 83 0.24 -2.91 -14.19
C VAL A 83 1.03 -1.64 -14.45
N LYS A 84 0.33 -0.53 -14.65
CA LYS A 84 0.92 0.79 -14.85
C LYS A 84 0.63 1.66 -13.65
N LEU A 85 1.64 2.39 -13.19
CA LEU A 85 1.51 3.33 -12.08
C LEU A 85 1.70 4.74 -12.59
N GLU A 86 0.90 5.66 -12.05
CA GLU A 86 1.13 7.10 -12.23
C GLU A 86 1.97 7.59 -11.05
N VAL A 87 3.15 8.01 -11.35
CA VAL A 87 4.11 8.51 -10.35
C VAL A 87 4.48 9.96 -10.60
#